data_79a1c1e9d478700bbb6237783693a641
#
_entry.id   79a1c1e9d478700bbb6237783693a641
#
_cell.length_a   1.000
_cell.length_b   1.000
_cell.length_c   1.000
_cell.angle_alpha   90.00
_cell.angle_beta   90.00
_cell.angle_gamma   90.00
#
_symmetry.space_group_name_H-M   'P 1'
#
loop_
_entity.id
_entity.type
_entity.pdbx_description
1 polymer ?
#
loop_
_entity_poly.entity_id
_entity_poly.type
_entity_poly.pdbx_seq_one_letter_code
_entity_poly.pdbx_strand_id
1 'polypeptide(L)'
;MRPRRRDCLAGAAALIAACRTARAEAPGLYRRGNDADPETLDPHKSSTVAEAHILRDLYEGLLTYDNHGAIIPGAAESWTVSEDALTYTFRLRADGRWSNGDAVVADDFVFSLRRILAPATAAKYAEVLYPIRNAAAVNRGERPPEDLGVAAPDPRTVVIGLEAPTPYLLELLTHQTSIPVHPPSLAAHGDAFTRPGRLVSNGAYRLAGMVPNDRITLERNPHFHDAGRIAIPRVAFIPTPDLASAVRRYAAGEVDSLADLPGDQMDALKRRFGDQVVLGPALGLYALAVNIRKPPFDDARVRRALSLAIDREFLAQGVWGETMAPAYSLCPPGLDHYGAPPETAGREALPIDNEAEAQRLLAEAGFGPGGRTLSLEYRFNTTDNNRNTAVALADMWRSLGIETRFVYTDAKTHFAYLRDGGAFDLARMSWIADYSDPQNFLFLLASGNDGMNAGHYANPAFDSLLAEAGADRDLAHRAATLASAEAILMRDLPWIPLMHYRSKALIAPRLKGYHPNLRNAAPTRFLRLEA
;
A
#
# COMPACT_ATOMS: atom_id res chain seq x y z
N MET A 1 2.16 14.54 71.47
CA MET A 1 2.04 15.66 70.50
C MET A 1 1.46 15.13 69.17
N ARG A 2 0.25 15.49 68.85
CA ARG A 2 -0.37 15.11 67.53
C ARG A 2 -0.03 16.17 66.52
N PRO A 3 0.45 15.81 65.28
CA PRO A 3 0.76 16.80 64.27
C PRO A 3 -0.51 17.51 63.79
N ARG A 4 -0.39 18.81 63.56
CA ARG A 4 -1.50 19.68 63.16
C ARG A 4 -1.90 19.39 61.71
N ARG A 5 -3.21 19.35 61.42
CA ARG A 5 -3.81 19.10 60.10
C ARG A 5 -3.24 19.98 58.95
N ARG A 6 -2.57 21.10 59.28
CA ARG A 6 -1.94 21.99 58.27
C ARG A 6 -0.64 21.40 57.70
N ASP A 7 0.09 20.58 58.41
CA ASP A 7 1.37 20.02 57.94
C ASP A 7 1.15 18.85 56.98
N CYS A 8 0.00 18.15 57.06
CA CYS A 8 -0.37 17.08 56.11
C CYS A 8 -0.83 17.62 54.72
N LEU A 9 -1.40 18.85 54.68
CA LEU A 9 -1.81 19.46 53.42
C LEU A 9 -0.62 20.03 52.60
N ALA A 10 0.42 20.51 53.28
CA ALA A 10 1.64 20.98 52.61
C ALA A 10 2.46 19.82 52.03
N GLY A 11 2.48 18.65 52.69
CA GLY A 11 3.13 17.44 52.18
C GLY A 11 2.42 16.85 50.94
N ALA A 12 1.08 16.87 50.92
CA ALA A 12 0.31 16.37 49.78
C ALA A 12 0.44 17.28 48.53
N ALA A 13 0.52 18.62 48.71
CA ALA A 13 0.73 19.55 47.61
C ALA A 13 2.14 19.44 47.01
N ALA A 14 3.17 19.15 47.82
CA ALA A 14 4.54 18.91 47.34
C ALA A 14 4.68 17.58 46.58
N LEU A 15 3.96 16.52 46.97
CA LEU A 15 3.92 15.25 46.26
C LEU A 15 3.19 15.34 44.92
N ILE A 16 2.11 16.14 44.83
CA ILE A 16 1.37 16.39 43.57
C ILE A 16 2.19 17.26 42.62
N ALA A 17 3.01 18.19 43.13
CA ALA A 17 3.93 18.98 42.30
C ALA A 17 5.14 18.15 41.78
N ALA A 18 5.59 17.17 42.53
CA ALA A 18 6.68 16.27 42.13
C ALA A 18 6.28 15.23 41.07
N CYS A 19 4.99 14.87 40.95
CA CYS A 19 4.48 14.01 39.86
C CYS A 19 4.25 14.73 38.53
N ARG A 20 4.42 16.06 38.45
CA ARG A 20 4.34 16.88 37.25
C ARG A 20 5.69 17.29 36.68
N THR A 21 6.75 16.62 36.99
CA THR A 21 7.92 16.64 36.10
C THR A 21 7.55 15.84 34.86
N ALA A 22 6.77 16.46 33.97
CA ALA A 22 6.78 16.07 32.59
C ALA A 22 8.27 15.94 32.23
N ARG A 23 8.71 14.71 31.98
CA ARG A 23 10.05 14.42 31.48
C ARG A 23 10.25 15.36 30.32
N ALA A 24 11.06 16.39 30.48
CA ALA A 24 11.40 17.31 29.40
C ALA A 24 11.94 16.44 28.27
N GLU A 25 11.06 16.18 27.30
CA GLU A 25 11.44 15.38 26.14
C GLU A 25 12.60 16.09 25.43
N ALA A 26 13.58 15.32 25.02
CA ALA A 26 14.75 15.87 24.35
C ALA A 26 14.30 16.70 23.14
N PRO A 27 14.73 17.95 23.00
CA PRO A 27 14.36 18.77 21.88
C PRO A 27 14.68 18.04 20.56
N GLY A 28 13.75 18.09 19.61
CA GLY A 28 13.91 17.46 18.29
C GLY A 28 13.49 15.99 18.19
N LEU A 29 12.74 15.45 19.18
CA LEU A 29 12.14 14.12 19.05
C LEU A 29 10.84 14.19 18.23
N TYR A 30 10.77 13.43 17.11
CA TYR A 30 9.54 13.14 16.37
C TYR A 30 8.90 11.87 16.92
N ARG A 31 7.63 11.95 17.33
CA ARG A 31 6.85 10.82 17.87
C ARG A 31 5.86 10.41 16.81
N ARG A 32 6.18 9.32 16.12
CA ARG A 32 5.39 8.76 15.02
C ARG A 32 4.51 7.63 15.55
N GLY A 33 3.18 7.79 15.45
CA GLY A 33 2.26 6.68 15.65
C GLY A 33 2.49 5.64 14.53
N ASN A 34 2.58 4.38 14.95
CA ASN A 34 2.85 3.25 14.05
C ASN A 34 1.80 2.16 14.35
N ASP A 35 1.05 1.74 13.36
CA ASP A 35 -0.17 0.93 13.49
C ASP A 35 -0.04 -0.24 14.47
N ALA A 36 1.13 -0.90 14.49
CA ALA A 36 1.42 -2.02 15.38
C ALA A 36 2.88 -2.03 15.82
N ASP A 37 3.18 -2.80 16.85
CA ASP A 37 4.55 -3.20 17.18
C ASP A 37 5.04 -4.16 16.07
N PRO A 38 6.26 -3.99 15.51
CA PRO A 38 6.75 -4.87 14.46
C PRO A 38 7.05 -6.26 15.01
N GLU A 39 6.72 -7.30 14.24
CA GLU A 39 7.14 -8.66 14.54
C GLU A 39 8.67 -8.82 14.35
N THR A 40 9.23 -8.07 13.40
CA THR A 40 10.65 -8.15 13.07
C THR A 40 11.19 -6.83 12.51
N LEU A 41 12.50 -6.60 12.68
CA LEU A 41 13.28 -5.59 11.96
C LEU A 41 14.21 -6.22 10.91
N ASP A 42 14.03 -7.51 10.60
CA ASP A 42 14.67 -8.17 9.46
C ASP A 42 13.85 -7.85 8.19
N PRO A 43 14.38 -7.07 7.24
CA PRO A 43 13.64 -6.66 6.05
C PRO A 43 13.19 -7.86 5.20
N HIS A 44 13.94 -8.96 5.24
CA HIS A 44 13.63 -10.15 4.45
C HIS A 44 12.53 -11.04 5.07
N LYS A 45 12.18 -10.83 6.33
CA LYS A 45 11.10 -11.54 7.04
C LYS A 45 9.88 -10.65 7.29
N SER A 46 9.98 -9.35 7.00
CA SER A 46 8.91 -8.37 7.19
C SER A 46 7.76 -8.55 6.20
N SER A 47 6.54 -8.20 6.64
CA SER A 47 5.33 -8.35 5.83
C SER A 47 4.25 -7.30 6.09
N THR A 48 4.52 -6.33 6.96
CA THR A 48 3.53 -5.33 7.36
C THR A 48 3.95 -3.90 7.03
N VAL A 49 2.97 -3.01 6.88
CA VAL A 49 3.22 -1.58 6.69
C VAL A 49 3.92 -0.96 7.90
N ALA A 50 3.58 -1.41 9.12
CA ALA A 50 4.21 -0.95 10.36
C ALA A 50 5.72 -1.23 10.38
N GLU A 51 6.13 -2.39 9.89
CA GLU A 51 7.54 -2.75 9.73
C GLU A 51 8.21 -1.91 8.63
N ALA A 52 7.54 -1.77 7.48
CA ALA A 52 8.06 -1.00 6.34
C ALA A 52 8.37 0.46 6.71
N HIS A 53 7.54 1.10 7.56
CA HIS A 53 7.79 2.46 8.02
C HIS A 53 9.11 2.59 8.79
N ILE A 54 9.43 1.62 9.66
CA ILE A 54 10.65 1.61 10.46
C ILE A 54 11.86 1.24 9.58
N LEU A 55 11.69 0.24 8.72
CA LEU A 55 12.75 -0.27 7.86
C LEU A 55 13.23 0.77 6.84
N ARG A 56 12.34 1.62 6.30
CA ARG A 56 12.69 2.72 5.39
C ARG A 56 13.52 3.83 6.05
N ASP A 57 13.43 4.00 7.36
CA ASP A 57 14.27 4.93 8.09
C ASP A 57 15.62 4.28 8.49
N LEU A 58 15.61 2.97 8.82
CA LEU A 58 16.81 2.21 9.19
C LEU A 58 17.71 1.90 7.99
N TYR A 59 17.12 1.61 6.83
CA TYR A 59 17.84 1.10 5.68
C TYR A 59 17.57 1.92 4.43
N GLU A 60 18.46 1.80 3.47
CA GLU A 60 18.32 2.36 2.14
C GLU A 60 18.60 1.26 1.09
N GLY A 61 17.61 1.02 0.20
CA GLY A 61 17.75 0.13 -0.96
C GLY A 61 18.59 0.75 -2.07
N LEU A 62 18.72 0.08 -3.21
CA LEU A 62 19.33 0.66 -4.41
C LEU A 62 18.63 1.98 -4.78
N LEU A 63 17.31 1.98 -4.67
CA LEU A 63 16.42 3.12 -4.87
C LEU A 63 15.59 3.36 -3.61
N THR A 64 14.99 4.53 -3.52
CA THR A 64 14.10 4.92 -2.42
C THR A 64 13.06 5.91 -2.91
N TYR A 65 12.15 6.36 -2.01
CA TYR A 65 11.17 7.40 -2.30
C TYR A 65 11.57 8.73 -1.66
N ASP A 66 11.20 9.82 -2.33
CA ASP A 66 11.14 11.13 -1.67
C ASP A 66 9.81 11.29 -0.88
N ASN A 67 9.57 12.48 -0.32
CA ASN A 67 8.36 12.80 0.43
C ASN A 67 7.12 13.09 -0.44
N HIS A 68 7.25 13.07 -1.76
CA HIS A 68 6.16 13.12 -2.74
C HIS A 68 5.83 11.73 -3.30
N GLY A 69 6.62 10.71 -2.91
CA GLY A 69 6.48 9.35 -3.39
C GLY A 69 7.18 9.09 -4.73
N ALA A 70 7.98 10.03 -5.25
CA ALA A 70 8.76 9.78 -6.45
C ALA A 70 9.96 8.87 -6.15
N ILE A 71 10.27 7.97 -7.10
CA ILE A 71 11.47 7.13 -7.01
C ILE A 71 12.71 8.00 -7.23
N ILE A 72 13.64 7.92 -6.31
CA ILE A 72 14.91 8.63 -6.36
C ILE A 72 16.10 7.68 -6.11
N PRO A 73 17.32 8.08 -6.51
CA PRO A 73 18.53 7.37 -6.12
C PRO A 73 18.62 7.17 -4.61
N GLY A 74 18.89 5.91 -4.21
CA GLY A 74 19.18 5.52 -2.83
C GLY A 74 20.66 5.25 -2.63
N ALA A 75 21.03 4.01 -2.25
CA ALA A 75 22.40 3.55 -2.18
C ALA A 75 23.08 3.53 -3.57
N ALA A 76 22.32 3.37 -4.65
CA ALA A 76 22.80 3.62 -6.01
C ALA A 76 22.65 5.10 -6.37
N GLU A 77 23.69 5.70 -6.91
CA GLU A 77 23.67 7.09 -7.42
C GLU A 77 23.09 7.18 -8.84
N SER A 78 23.13 6.08 -9.61
CA SER A 78 22.63 6.01 -10.98
C SER A 78 22.41 4.56 -11.41
N TRP A 79 21.67 4.39 -12.51
CA TRP A 79 21.50 3.08 -13.15
C TRP A 79 21.36 3.23 -14.67
N THR A 80 21.59 2.12 -15.38
CA THR A 80 21.36 1.97 -16.82
C THR A 80 20.59 0.70 -17.09
N VAL A 81 19.87 0.66 -18.21
CA VAL A 81 19.09 -0.48 -18.68
C VAL A 81 19.63 -0.89 -20.04
N SER A 82 19.81 -2.19 -20.26
CA SER A 82 20.26 -2.73 -21.56
C SER A 82 19.19 -2.52 -22.65
N GLU A 83 19.61 -2.58 -23.92
CA GLU A 83 18.71 -2.42 -25.05
C GLU A 83 17.56 -3.45 -25.08
N ASP A 84 17.78 -4.66 -24.57
CA ASP A 84 16.76 -5.70 -24.47
C ASP A 84 15.88 -5.58 -23.23
N ALA A 85 16.12 -4.56 -22.38
CA ALA A 85 15.46 -4.33 -21.08
C ALA A 85 15.57 -5.53 -20.10
N LEU A 86 16.52 -6.44 -20.32
CA LEU A 86 16.71 -7.62 -19.48
C LEU A 86 17.84 -7.45 -18.44
N THR A 87 18.62 -6.36 -18.51
CA THR A 87 19.73 -6.13 -17.58
C THR A 87 19.71 -4.71 -17.06
N TYR A 88 19.66 -4.57 -15.74
CA TYR A 88 19.80 -3.31 -15.04
C TYR A 88 21.15 -3.28 -14.34
N THR A 89 21.91 -2.19 -14.55
CA THR A 89 23.22 -1.98 -13.94
C THR A 89 23.16 -0.75 -13.04
N PHE A 90 23.35 -0.95 -11.74
CA PHE A 90 23.29 0.09 -10.72
C PHE A 90 24.71 0.45 -10.28
N ARG A 91 25.01 1.76 -10.21
CA ARG A 91 26.26 2.28 -9.68
C ARG A 91 26.07 2.77 -8.25
N LEU A 92 26.73 2.14 -7.28
CA LEU A 92 26.65 2.52 -5.87
C LEU A 92 27.43 3.82 -5.60
N ARG A 93 26.96 4.59 -4.61
CA ARG A 93 27.66 5.76 -4.09
C ARG A 93 29.02 5.40 -3.54
N ALA A 94 30.02 6.25 -3.78
CA ALA A 94 31.37 6.05 -3.27
C ALA A 94 31.48 6.24 -1.75
N ASP A 95 30.61 7.09 -1.20
CA ASP A 95 30.54 7.47 0.22
C ASP A 95 29.49 6.69 1.01
N GLY A 96 28.82 5.70 0.40
CA GLY A 96 27.86 4.83 1.08
C GLY A 96 28.52 4.08 2.25
N ARG A 97 27.92 4.20 3.45
CA ARG A 97 28.41 3.58 4.70
C ARG A 97 27.30 2.94 5.48
N TRP A 98 27.64 1.81 6.09
CA TRP A 98 26.86 1.22 7.17
C TRP A 98 26.98 2.06 8.45
N SER A 99 26.05 1.90 9.39
CA SER A 99 26.00 2.69 10.62
C SER A 99 27.16 2.43 11.59
N ASN A 100 27.94 1.38 11.36
CA ASN A 100 29.20 1.08 12.05
C ASN A 100 30.45 1.67 11.35
N GLY A 101 30.28 2.30 10.17
CA GLY A 101 31.34 2.92 9.39
C GLY A 101 31.90 2.06 8.25
N ASP A 102 31.54 0.78 8.16
CA ASP A 102 31.93 -0.10 7.06
C ASP A 102 31.42 0.45 5.72
N ALA A 103 32.12 0.19 4.61
CA ALA A 103 31.67 0.57 3.29
C ALA A 103 30.45 -0.27 2.88
N VAL A 104 29.45 0.36 2.26
CA VAL A 104 28.38 -0.35 1.54
C VAL A 104 28.91 -0.77 0.18
N VAL A 105 28.92 -2.06 -0.11
CA VAL A 105 29.48 -2.61 -1.35
C VAL A 105 28.44 -3.44 -2.12
N ALA A 106 28.71 -3.66 -3.41
CA ALA A 106 27.80 -4.38 -4.31
C ALA A 106 27.51 -5.83 -3.84
N ASP A 107 28.51 -6.47 -3.24
CA ASP A 107 28.34 -7.82 -2.67
C ASP A 107 27.31 -7.86 -1.53
N ASP A 108 27.08 -6.77 -0.79
CA ASP A 108 26.04 -6.71 0.26
C ASP A 108 24.65 -6.86 -0.37
N PHE A 109 24.41 -6.26 -1.54
CA PHE A 109 23.16 -6.38 -2.28
C PHE A 109 22.98 -7.76 -2.90
N VAL A 110 24.04 -8.32 -3.51
CA VAL A 110 24.02 -9.67 -4.08
C VAL A 110 23.75 -10.70 -2.99
N PHE A 111 24.44 -10.61 -1.85
CA PHE A 111 24.19 -11.45 -0.69
C PHE A 111 22.73 -11.33 -0.21
N SER A 112 22.22 -10.12 -0.11
CA SER A 112 20.86 -9.84 0.42
C SER A 112 19.77 -10.38 -0.49
N LEU A 113 19.89 -10.19 -1.81
CA LEU A 113 18.94 -10.72 -2.79
C LEU A 113 18.98 -12.26 -2.84
N ARG A 114 20.17 -12.88 -2.71
CA ARG A 114 20.29 -14.33 -2.58
C ARG A 114 19.68 -14.84 -1.28
N ARG A 115 19.88 -14.12 -0.17
CA ARG A 115 19.34 -14.50 1.14
C ARG A 115 17.82 -14.48 1.16
N ILE A 116 17.18 -13.41 0.68
CA ILE A 116 15.70 -13.33 0.72
C ILE A 116 15.07 -14.44 -0.12
N LEU A 117 15.68 -14.81 -1.25
CA LEU A 117 15.18 -15.85 -2.14
C LEU A 117 15.59 -17.26 -1.71
N ALA A 118 16.53 -17.41 -0.77
CA ALA A 118 16.88 -18.71 -0.25
C ALA A 118 15.71 -19.31 0.56
N PRO A 119 15.30 -20.58 0.33
CA PRO A 119 14.20 -21.23 1.06
C PRO A 119 14.37 -21.19 2.59
N ALA A 120 15.61 -21.27 3.06
CA ALA A 120 15.95 -21.24 4.48
C ALA A 120 15.60 -19.91 5.18
N THR A 121 15.45 -18.81 4.45
CA THR A 121 15.03 -17.50 4.99
C THR A 121 13.54 -17.50 5.32
N ALA A 122 12.74 -18.32 4.64
CA ALA A 122 11.28 -18.37 4.77
C ALA A 122 10.63 -16.96 4.62
N ALA A 123 11.08 -16.21 3.63
CA ALA A 123 10.60 -14.87 3.35
C ALA A 123 9.14 -14.89 2.92
N LYS A 124 8.31 -14.04 3.56
CA LYS A 124 6.86 -13.99 3.30
C LYS A 124 6.50 -13.32 1.95
N TYR A 125 7.41 -12.50 1.41
CA TYR A 125 7.21 -11.66 0.21
C TYR A 125 8.34 -11.84 -0.83
N ALA A 126 8.90 -13.04 -0.92
CA ALA A 126 9.97 -13.33 -1.89
C ALA A 126 9.51 -13.19 -3.35
N GLU A 127 8.23 -13.44 -3.62
CA GLU A 127 7.63 -13.41 -4.97
C GLU A 127 7.68 -12.03 -5.63
N VAL A 128 7.77 -10.95 -4.87
CA VAL A 128 7.97 -9.58 -5.40
C VAL A 128 9.23 -9.50 -6.28
N LEU A 129 10.23 -10.34 -6.00
CA LEU A 129 11.50 -10.37 -6.71
C LEU A 129 11.57 -11.45 -7.81
N TYR A 130 10.49 -12.16 -8.11
CA TYR A 130 10.45 -13.21 -9.15
C TYR A 130 10.75 -12.73 -10.58
N PRO A 131 10.61 -11.45 -10.95
CA PRO A 131 11.12 -10.96 -12.22
C PRO A 131 12.64 -11.13 -12.40
N ILE A 132 13.42 -11.24 -11.31
CA ILE A 132 14.87 -11.51 -11.39
C ILE A 132 15.07 -12.93 -11.91
N ARG A 133 15.97 -13.08 -12.86
CA ARG A 133 16.30 -14.37 -13.49
C ARG A 133 16.60 -15.46 -12.46
N ASN A 134 15.95 -16.61 -12.61
CA ASN A 134 16.01 -17.78 -11.73
C ASN A 134 15.41 -17.57 -10.33
N ALA A 135 14.86 -16.38 -9.99
CA ALA A 135 14.41 -16.07 -8.63
C ALA A 135 13.34 -17.06 -8.12
N ALA A 136 12.33 -17.37 -8.93
CA ALA A 136 11.28 -18.30 -8.55
C ALA A 136 11.83 -19.73 -8.34
N ALA A 137 12.74 -20.20 -9.20
CA ALA A 137 13.37 -21.52 -9.07
C ALA A 137 14.29 -21.61 -7.84
N VAL A 138 15.04 -20.53 -7.55
CA VAL A 138 15.87 -20.43 -6.33
C VAL A 138 14.97 -20.46 -5.09
N ASN A 139 13.88 -19.70 -5.08
CA ASN A 139 12.99 -19.63 -3.93
C ASN A 139 12.25 -20.96 -3.65
N ARG A 140 11.99 -21.77 -4.68
CA ARG A 140 11.44 -23.12 -4.52
C ARG A 140 12.50 -24.17 -4.19
N GLY A 141 13.79 -23.80 -4.14
CA GLY A 141 14.89 -24.74 -3.89
C GLY A 141 15.25 -25.65 -5.09
N GLU A 142 14.77 -25.31 -6.28
CA GLU A 142 15.07 -26.02 -7.54
C GLU A 142 16.43 -25.64 -8.11
N ARG A 143 16.96 -24.47 -7.70
CA ARG A 143 18.30 -23.96 -8.05
C ARG A 143 18.99 -23.41 -6.81
N PRO A 144 20.33 -23.45 -6.74
CA PRO A 144 21.06 -22.82 -5.65
C PRO A 144 21.00 -21.29 -5.76
N PRO A 145 21.14 -20.54 -4.63
CA PRO A 145 21.10 -19.07 -4.63
C PRO A 145 22.14 -18.41 -5.53
N GLU A 146 23.24 -19.08 -5.82
CA GLU A 146 24.33 -18.61 -6.70
C GLU A 146 23.87 -18.46 -8.15
N ASP A 147 22.84 -19.21 -8.58
CA ASP A 147 22.26 -19.16 -9.93
C ASP A 147 21.33 -17.93 -10.13
N LEU A 148 21.03 -17.20 -9.06
CA LEU A 148 20.21 -15.98 -9.15
C LEU A 148 20.85 -14.97 -10.11
N GLY A 149 20.04 -14.36 -10.97
CA GLY A 149 20.48 -13.40 -11.98
C GLY A 149 21.01 -12.08 -11.42
N VAL A 150 21.87 -12.12 -10.39
CA VAL A 150 22.49 -10.94 -9.78
C VAL A 150 24.00 -11.10 -9.68
N ALA A 151 24.75 -10.02 -9.91
CA ALA A 151 26.20 -10.03 -9.85
C ALA A 151 26.78 -8.72 -9.33
N ALA A 152 27.97 -8.79 -8.74
CA ALA A 152 28.82 -7.66 -8.34
C ALA A 152 30.14 -7.75 -9.08
N PRO A 153 30.28 -7.22 -10.31
CA PRO A 153 31.52 -7.29 -11.07
C PRO A 153 32.66 -6.45 -10.46
N ASP A 154 32.32 -5.45 -9.68
CA ASP A 154 33.22 -4.65 -8.88
C ASP A 154 32.51 -4.18 -7.59
N PRO A 155 33.22 -3.63 -6.58
CA PRO A 155 32.62 -3.25 -5.30
C PRO A 155 31.50 -2.19 -5.38
N ARG A 156 31.31 -1.52 -6.50
CA ARG A 156 30.34 -0.44 -6.68
C ARG A 156 29.31 -0.71 -7.77
N THR A 157 29.33 -1.85 -8.40
CA THR A 157 28.41 -2.17 -9.51
C THR A 157 27.56 -3.38 -9.16
N VAL A 158 26.24 -3.17 -9.08
CA VAL A 158 25.25 -4.25 -8.93
C VAL A 158 24.58 -4.47 -10.28
N VAL A 159 24.60 -5.69 -10.79
CA VAL A 159 23.92 -6.07 -12.03
C VAL A 159 22.76 -7.00 -11.70
N ILE A 160 21.57 -6.69 -12.22
CA ILE A 160 20.35 -7.50 -12.07
C ILE A 160 19.86 -7.88 -13.46
N GLY A 161 19.87 -9.20 -13.74
CA GLY A 161 19.32 -9.79 -14.94
C GLY A 161 17.90 -10.29 -14.71
N LEU A 162 17.00 -10.10 -15.67
CA LEU A 162 15.59 -10.43 -15.58
C LEU A 162 15.22 -11.64 -16.43
N GLU A 163 14.10 -12.30 -16.11
CA GLU A 163 13.48 -13.35 -16.93
C GLU A 163 12.81 -12.76 -18.18
N ALA A 164 12.16 -11.60 -18.01
CA ALA A 164 11.47 -10.86 -19.06
C ALA A 164 11.57 -9.36 -18.80
N PRO A 165 11.37 -8.49 -19.80
CA PRO A 165 11.28 -7.07 -19.59
C PRO A 165 10.26 -6.74 -18.49
N THR A 166 10.69 -5.96 -17.48
CA THR A 166 9.86 -5.61 -16.33
C THR A 166 9.96 -4.10 -16.11
N PRO A 167 9.15 -3.29 -16.79
CA PRO A 167 9.23 -1.83 -16.73
C PRO A 167 9.05 -1.23 -15.33
N TYR A 168 8.38 -1.97 -14.45
CA TYR A 168 8.15 -1.60 -13.05
C TYR A 168 9.19 -2.15 -12.07
N LEU A 169 10.34 -2.68 -12.55
CA LEU A 169 11.40 -3.20 -11.68
C LEU A 169 11.88 -2.17 -10.66
N LEU A 170 12.02 -0.90 -11.07
CA LEU A 170 12.48 0.17 -10.18
C LEU A 170 11.54 0.35 -8.99
N GLU A 171 10.24 0.19 -9.19
CA GLU A 171 9.24 0.15 -8.12
C GLU A 171 9.48 -1.03 -7.15
N LEU A 172 9.66 -2.23 -7.69
CA LEU A 172 9.90 -3.42 -6.88
C LEU A 172 11.16 -3.28 -6.03
N LEU A 173 12.19 -2.59 -6.55
CA LEU A 173 13.44 -2.34 -5.83
C LEU A 173 13.36 -1.26 -4.75
N THR A 174 12.23 -0.58 -4.58
CA THR A 174 11.96 0.30 -3.43
C THR A 174 11.23 -0.40 -2.30
N HIS A 175 10.74 -1.61 -2.54
CA HIS A 175 10.08 -2.42 -1.52
C HIS A 175 11.10 -2.94 -0.49
N GLN A 176 10.66 -3.14 0.76
CA GLN A 176 11.54 -3.61 1.86
C GLN A 176 12.21 -4.94 1.58
N THR A 177 11.66 -5.77 0.70
CA THR A 177 12.27 -7.04 0.29
C THR A 177 13.63 -6.88 -0.40
N SER A 178 13.88 -5.75 -1.06
CA SER A 178 15.13 -5.47 -1.78
C SER A 178 16.19 -4.75 -0.93
N ILE A 179 15.87 -4.45 0.33
CA ILE A 179 16.78 -3.77 1.27
C ILE A 179 17.98 -4.69 1.58
N PRO A 180 19.23 -4.15 1.57
CA PRO A 180 20.39 -4.92 1.94
C PRO A 180 20.47 -5.11 3.46
N VAL A 181 21.02 -6.24 3.90
CA VAL A 181 21.41 -6.49 5.29
C VAL A 181 22.93 -6.55 5.39
N HIS A 182 23.48 -6.20 6.55
CA HIS A 182 24.92 -6.21 6.79
C HIS A 182 25.43 -7.65 6.99
N PRO A 183 26.14 -8.28 6.04
CA PRO A 183 26.51 -9.69 6.13
C PRO A 183 27.35 -10.05 7.36
N PRO A 184 28.37 -9.25 7.77
CA PRO A 184 29.15 -9.54 8.97
C PRO A 184 28.31 -9.54 10.26
N SER A 185 27.34 -8.61 10.39
CA SER A 185 26.46 -8.57 11.57
C SER A 185 25.54 -9.78 11.62
N LEU A 186 25.00 -10.20 10.47
CA LEU A 186 24.18 -11.39 10.36
C LEU A 186 24.99 -12.66 10.69
N ALA A 187 26.20 -12.77 10.17
CA ALA A 187 27.09 -13.92 10.45
C ALA A 187 27.46 -14.01 11.94
N ALA A 188 27.70 -12.85 12.58
CA ALA A 188 28.08 -12.81 13.99
C ALA A 188 26.92 -13.11 14.97
N HIS A 189 25.68 -12.79 14.60
CA HIS A 189 24.55 -12.76 15.53
C HIS A 189 23.35 -13.63 15.11
N GLY A 190 23.35 -14.22 13.90
CA GLY A 190 22.20 -14.96 13.37
C GLY A 190 20.93 -14.12 13.41
N ASP A 191 19.79 -14.70 13.74
CA ASP A 191 18.50 -13.99 13.82
C ASP A 191 18.47 -12.85 14.87
N ALA A 192 19.43 -12.81 15.77
CA ALA A 192 19.55 -11.74 16.76
C ALA A 192 20.25 -10.46 16.25
N PHE A 193 20.64 -10.42 14.96
CA PHE A 193 21.28 -9.24 14.35
C PHE A 193 20.39 -7.98 14.37
N THR A 194 19.08 -8.14 14.45
CA THR A 194 18.10 -7.03 14.49
C THR A 194 17.94 -6.36 15.86
N ARG A 195 18.61 -6.86 16.90
CA ARG A 195 18.48 -6.33 18.27
C ARG A 195 19.29 -5.06 18.48
N PRO A 196 18.88 -4.18 19.43
CA PRO A 196 19.68 -3.02 19.82
C PRO A 196 21.13 -3.40 20.14
N GLY A 197 22.08 -2.59 19.65
CA GLY A 197 23.52 -2.81 19.78
C GLY A 197 24.11 -3.86 18.81
N ARG A 198 23.28 -4.55 18.02
CA ARG A 198 23.72 -5.53 17.00
C ARG A 198 23.27 -5.16 15.59
N LEU A 199 22.16 -4.42 15.49
CA LEU A 199 21.64 -4.00 14.19
C LEU A 199 22.58 -2.96 13.58
N VAL A 200 23.11 -3.30 12.42
CA VAL A 200 23.91 -2.42 11.56
C VAL A 200 23.07 -2.15 10.30
N SER A 201 22.76 -0.88 10.08
CA SER A 201 21.89 -0.41 8.99
C SER A 201 22.62 0.62 8.12
N ASN A 202 22.11 0.88 6.90
CA ASN A 202 22.73 1.83 5.96
C ASN A 202 21.85 3.05 5.65
N GLY A 203 20.71 3.20 6.35
CA GLY A 203 19.76 4.29 6.12
C GLY A 203 20.08 5.56 6.90
N ALA A 204 19.16 6.51 6.80
CA ALA A 204 19.25 7.83 7.43
C ALA A 204 19.29 7.78 8.97
N TYR A 205 18.75 6.72 9.54
CA TYR A 205 18.72 6.48 10.99
C TYR A 205 19.33 5.13 11.33
N ARG A 206 19.72 5.00 12.61
CA ARG A 206 20.18 3.76 13.22
C ARG A 206 19.36 3.44 14.47
N LEU A 207 19.28 2.18 14.85
CA LEU A 207 18.52 1.73 16.02
C LEU A 207 19.22 2.17 17.31
N ALA A 208 18.55 3.04 18.09
CA ALA A 208 19.04 3.49 19.39
C ALA A 208 18.46 2.68 20.56
N GLY A 209 17.21 2.18 20.41
CA GLY A 209 16.58 1.39 21.45
C GLY A 209 15.25 0.78 21.00
N MET A 210 14.85 -0.29 21.66
CA MET A 210 13.59 -0.97 21.43
C MET A 210 13.01 -1.45 22.76
N VAL A 211 11.81 -1.02 23.07
CA VAL A 211 11.01 -1.49 24.21
C VAL A 211 9.73 -2.08 23.62
N PRO A 212 9.56 -3.40 23.67
CA PRO A 212 8.38 -4.06 23.09
C PRO A 212 7.07 -3.46 23.60
N ASN A 213 6.10 -3.26 22.70
CA ASN A 213 4.79 -2.66 22.93
C ASN A 213 4.80 -1.23 23.51
N ASP A 214 5.96 -0.57 23.57
CA ASP A 214 6.08 0.83 24.01
C ASP A 214 6.62 1.70 22.88
N ARG A 215 7.88 1.47 22.46
CA ARG A 215 8.50 2.28 21.40
C ARG A 215 9.74 1.65 20.78
N ILE A 216 9.99 2.00 19.51
CA ILE A 216 11.28 1.84 18.85
C ILE A 216 11.86 3.23 18.63
N THR A 217 13.07 3.46 19.17
CA THR A 217 13.74 4.75 19.02
C THR A 217 14.88 4.63 18.05
N LEU A 218 14.87 5.52 17.05
CA LEU A 218 15.95 5.66 16.10
C LEU A 218 16.64 7.02 16.31
N GLU A 219 17.92 7.08 16.01
CA GLU A 219 18.70 8.31 16.00
C GLU A 219 19.39 8.49 14.65
N ARG A 220 19.67 9.73 14.27
CA ARG A 220 20.34 10.05 13.02
C ARG A 220 21.64 9.25 12.88
N ASN A 221 21.82 8.59 11.74
CA ASN A 221 23.04 7.87 11.40
C ASN A 221 24.11 8.88 10.94
N PRO A 222 25.22 9.05 11.68
CA PRO A 222 26.26 10.01 11.31
C PRO A 222 27.04 9.59 10.05
N HIS A 223 26.98 8.33 9.66
CA HIS A 223 27.66 7.77 8.49
C HIS A 223 26.79 7.78 7.23
N PHE A 224 25.53 8.21 7.33
CA PHE A 224 24.66 8.32 6.16
C PHE A 224 25.16 9.40 5.19
N HIS A 225 25.19 9.11 3.89
CA HIS A 225 25.75 10.01 2.87
C HIS A 225 25.16 11.43 2.90
N ASP A 226 23.93 11.61 3.35
CA ASP A 226 23.20 12.89 3.42
C ASP A 226 22.90 13.32 4.88
N ALA A 227 23.67 12.81 5.86
CA ALA A 227 23.43 13.05 7.28
C ALA A 227 23.31 14.54 7.66
N GLY A 228 24.01 15.41 6.94
CA GLY A 228 23.97 16.87 7.16
C GLY A 228 22.62 17.53 6.83
N ARG A 229 21.79 16.90 6.02
CA ARG A 229 20.46 17.40 5.62
C ARG A 229 19.32 16.90 6.49
N ILE A 230 19.56 15.92 7.38
CA ILE A 230 18.53 15.34 8.25
C ILE A 230 18.22 16.32 9.38
N ALA A 231 17.03 16.92 9.34
CA ALA A 231 16.60 17.94 10.30
C ALA A 231 16.15 17.33 11.64
N ILE A 232 15.56 16.13 11.63
CA ILE A 232 15.05 15.44 12.83
C ILE A 232 16.15 14.53 13.38
N PRO A 233 16.73 14.83 14.58
CA PRO A 233 17.82 14.04 15.11
C PRO A 233 17.38 12.68 15.68
N ARG A 234 16.11 12.54 16.10
CA ARG A 234 15.57 11.33 16.72
C ARG A 234 14.12 11.13 16.35
N VAL A 235 13.74 9.88 16.13
CA VAL A 235 12.34 9.46 15.93
C VAL A 235 11.99 8.31 16.86
N ALA A 236 10.78 8.36 17.43
CA ALA A 236 10.20 7.27 18.21
C ALA A 236 8.96 6.75 17.47
N PHE A 237 9.02 5.51 17.03
CA PHE A 237 7.85 4.79 16.53
C PHE A 237 7.08 4.22 17.70
N ILE A 238 5.83 4.57 17.83
CA ILE A 238 4.97 4.27 18.96
C ILE A 238 3.79 3.43 18.48
N PRO A 239 3.62 2.18 18.94
CA PRO A 239 2.51 1.34 18.50
C PRO A 239 1.16 1.96 18.86
N THR A 240 0.26 1.99 17.87
CA THR A 240 -1.08 2.57 17.99
C THR A 240 -2.14 1.64 17.37
N PRO A 241 -2.29 0.40 17.85
CA PRO A 241 -3.17 -0.61 17.22
C PRO A 241 -4.65 -0.30 17.34
N ASP A 242 -5.06 0.47 18.36
CA ASP A 242 -6.43 0.97 18.51
C ASP A 242 -6.52 2.41 18.02
N LEU A 243 -7.19 2.63 16.89
CA LEU A 243 -7.25 3.93 16.23
C LEU A 243 -7.94 5.01 17.10
N ALA A 244 -8.97 4.65 17.89
CA ALA A 244 -9.63 5.61 18.77
C ALA A 244 -8.69 6.05 19.92
N SER A 245 -7.89 5.14 20.46
CA SER A 245 -6.84 5.46 21.45
C SER A 245 -5.74 6.29 20.81
N ALA A 246 -5.32 5.96 19.59
CA ALA A 246 -4.33 6.72 18.83
C ALA A 246 -4.73 8.20 18.68
N VAL A 247 -5.99 8.46 18.31
CA VAL A 247 -6.53 9.82 18.21
C VAL A 247 -6.51 10.54 19.57
N ARG A 248 -6.83 9.85 20.67
CA ARG A 248 -6.73 10.46 22.03
C ARG A 248 -5.30 10.82 22.39
N ARG A 249 -4.32 9.94 22.08
CA ARG A 249 -2.89 10.19 22.30
C ARG A 249 -2.38 11.36 21.45
N TYR A 250 -2.83 11.46 20.19
CA TYR A 250 -2.54 12.62 19.34
C TYR A 250 -3.11 13.92 19.96
N ALA A 251 -4.36 13.90 20.40
CA ALA A 251 -5.00 15.04 21.05
C ALA A 251 -4.32 15.47 22.36
N ALA A 252 -3.69 14.52 23.07
CA ALA A 252 -2.88 14.77 24.27
C ALA A 252 -1.46 15.25 23.95
N GLY A 253 -1.07 15.29 22.67
CA GLY A 253 0.27 15.65 22.24
C GLY A 253 1.32 14.56 22.53
N GLU A 254 0.92 13.31 22.71
CA GLU A 254 1.83 12.18 22.94
C GLU A 254 2.43 11.63 21.64
N VAL A 255 1.77 11.84 20.50
CA VAL A 255 2.26 11.54 19.16
C VAL A 255 2.08 12.74 18.24
N ASP A 256 2.94 12.86 17.25
CA ASP A 256 2.97 13.99 16.29
C ASP A 256 2.33 13.66 14.96
N SER A 257 2.19 12.37 14.66
CA SER A 257 1.48 11.90 13.47
C SER A 257 0.86 10.53 13.70
N LEU A 258 -0.23 10.28 12.98
CA LEU A 258 -0.86 8.98 12.80
C LEU A 258 -0.97 8.68 11.31
N ALA A 259 -0.71 7.43 10.91
CA ALA A 259 -0.74 7.00 9.51
C ALA A 259 -2.08 6.39 9.09
N ASP A 260 -3.01 6.15 10.03
CA ASP A 260 -4.39 5.74 9.77
C ASP A 260 -5.36 6.33 10.80
N LEU A 261 -6.64 6.45 10.42
CA LEU A 261 -7.71 7.07 11.21
C LEU A 261 -8.99 6.24 11.17
N PRO A 262 -9.81 6.27 12.24
CA PRO A 262 -11.11 5.62 12.24
C PRO A 262 -12.06 6.27 11.22
N GLY A 263 -12.44 5.52 10.19
CA GLY A 263 -13.24 6.01 9.08
C GLY A 263 -14.64 6.48 9.49
N ASP A 264 -15.24 5.84 10.48
CA ASP A 264 -16.55 6.18 11.06
C ASP A 264 -16.56 7.50 11.85
N GLN A 265 -15.38 8.04 12.18
CA GLN A 265 -15.23 9.28 12.95
C GLN A 265 -14.72 10.47 12.13
N MET A 266 -14.58 10.32 10.81
CA MET A 266 -13.92 11.33 9.95
C MET A 266 -14.52 12.73 10.07
N ASP A 267 -15.84 12.86 10.10
CA ASP A 267 -16.51 14.16 10.26
C ASP A 267 -16.19 14.82 11.61
N ALA A 268 -16.15 14.03 12.67
CA ALA A 268 -15.78 14.51 14.00
C ALA A 268 -14.31 14.92 14.07
N LEU A 269 -13.43 14.15 13.41
CA LEU A 269 -12.00 14.43 13.33
C LEU A 269 -11.74 15.72 12.53
N LYS A 270 -12.39 15.90 11.39
CA LYS A 270 -12.30 17.13 10.57
C LYS A 270 -12.78 18.36 11.35
N ARG A 271 -13.92 18.26 12.06
CA ARG A 271 -14.40 19.36 12.91
C ARG A 271 -13.44 19.71 14.04
N ARG A 272 -12.77 18.71 14.63
CA ARG A 272 -11.89 18.89 15.77
C ARG A 272 -10.50 19.36 15.41
N PHE A 273 -9.91 18.81 14.35
CA PHE A 273 -8.51 19.00 14.01
C PHE A 273 -8.28 19.79 12.71
N GLY A 274 -9.34 20.05 11.92
CA GLY A 274 -9.25 20.86 10.70
C GLY A 274 -8.20 20.32 9.72
N ASP A 275 -7.30 21.20 9.28
CA ASP A 275 -6.24 20.92 8.30
C ASP A 275 -5.19 19.89 8.76
N GLN A 276 -5.22 19.48 10.03
CA GLN A 276 -4.36 18.40 10.51
C GLN A 276 -4.84 17.03 10.03
N VAL A 277 -6.12 16.90 9.64
CA VAL A 277 -6.63 15.70 8.97
C VAL A 277 -6.25 15.77 7.50
N VAL A 278 -5.33 14.92 7.10
CA VAL A 278 -4.83 14.86 5.73
C VAL A 278 -5.37 13.62 5.04
N LEU A 279 -6.08 13.80 3.93
CA LEU A 279 -6.52 12.74 3.05
C LEU A 279 -5.70 12.81 1.76
N GLY A 280 -5.17 11.67 1.33
CA GLY A 280 -4.38 11.57 0.11
C GLY A 280 -4.84 10.41 -0.78
N PRO A 281 -4.30 10.31 -2.00
CA PRO A 281 -4.51 9.15 -2.85
C PRO A 281 -3.86 7.90 -2.23
N ALA A 282 -4.33 6.71 -2.66
CA ALA A 282 -3.70 5.44 -2.34
C ALA A 282 -3.82 4.47 -3.51
N LEU A 283 -2.92 3.51 -3.57
CA LEU A 283 -2.89 2.46 -4.60
C LEU A 283 -3.94 1.39 -4.29
N GLY A 284 -5.22 1.74 -4.37
CA GLY A 284 -6.25 0.78 -4.01
C GLY A 284 -7.59 1.01 -4.71
N LEU A 285 -8.28 -0.11 -4.97
CA LEU A 285 -9.58 -0.20 -5.62
C LEU A 285 -10.55 -1.00 -4.78
N TYR A 286 -11.77 -0.50 -4.65
CA TYR A 286 -12.96 -1.21 -4.17
C TYR A 286 -13.91 -1.37 -5.36
N ALA A 287 -14.28 -2.60 -5.69
CA ALA A 287 -15.09 -2.93 -6.86
C ALA A 287 -16.09 -4.04 -6.57
N LEU A 288 -17.00 -4.28 -7.53
CA LEU A 288 -17.82 -5.47 -7.61
C LEU A 288 -17.27 -6.38 -8.70
N ALA A 289 -16.88 -7.60 -8.37
CA ALA A 289 -16.65 -8.65 -9.35
C ALA A 289 -18.01 -9.18 -9.83
N VAL A 290 -18.15 -9.34 -11.12
CA VAL A 290 -19.34 -9.89 -11.77
C VAL A 290 -19.02 -11.28 -12.30
N ASN A 291 -19.83 -12.29 -12.00
CA ASN A 291 -19.68 -13.62 -12.59
C ASN A 291 -20.26 -13.61 -14.00
N ILE A 292 -19.42 -13.28 -14.98
CA ILE A 292 -19.84 -13.11 -16.39
C ILE A 292 -20.20 -14.42 -17.10
N ARG A 293 -19.96 -15.58 -16.49
CA ARG A 293 -20.42 -16.88 -17.02
C ARG A 293 -21.84 -17.23 -16.61
N LYS A 294 -22.42 -16.48 -15.67
CA LYS A 294 -23.73 -16.77 -15.12
C LYS A 294 -24.79 -15.84 -15.72
N PRO A 295 -25.77 -16.36 -16.49
CA PRO A 295 -26.90 -15.54 -16.94
C PRO A 295 -27.66 -14.92 -15.75
N PRO A 296 -28.12 -13.66 -15.85
CA PRO A 296 -28.02 -12.80 -17.05
C PRO A 296 -26.78 -11.88 -17.04
N PHE A 297 -25.80 -12.11 -16.18
CA PHE A 297 -24.60 -11.26 -16.05
C PHE A 297 -23.57 -11.49 -17.17
N ASP A 298 -23.78 -12.48 -18.04
CA ASP A 298 -23.10 -12.68 -19.33
C ASP A 298 -23.47 -11.59 -20.35
N ASP A 299 -24.65 -10.95 -20.19
CA ASP A 299 -25.06 -9.81 -21.03
C ASP A 299 -24.43 -8.49 -20.56
N ALA A 300 -23.63 -7.87 -21.41
CA ALA A 300 -22.96 -6.60 -21.11
C ALA A 300 -23.95 -5.45 -20.83
N ARG A 301 -25.17 -5.49 -21.39
CA ARG A 301 -26.21 -4.49 -21.14
C ARG A 301 -26.65 -4.51 -19.69
N VAL A 302 -26.79 -5.70 -19.10
CA VAL A 302 -27.15 -5.88 -17.67
C VAL A 302 -26.03 -5.32 -16.79
N ARG A 303 -24.76 -5.65 -17.06
CA ARG A 303 -23.62 -5.14 -16.29
C ARG A 303 -23.51 -3.62 -16.36
N ARG A 304 -23.71 -3.06 -17.56
CA ARG A 304 -23.70 -1.61 -17.77
C ARG A 304 -24.85 -0.92 -17.04
N ALA A 305 -26.05 -1.47 -17.07
CA ALA A 305 -27.20 -0.93 -16.33
C ALA A 305 -26.95 -0.91 -14.83
N LEU A 306 -26.39 -2.01 -14.27
CA LEU A 306 -26.01 -2.06 -12.86
C LEU A 306 -24.97 -0.98 -12.51
N SER A 307 -23.99 -0.74 -13.38
CA SER A 307 -22.95 0.28 -13.16
C SER A 307 -23.48 1.70 -13.23
N LEU A 308 -24.36 2.01 -14.19
CA LEU A 308 -24.95 3.34 -14.40
C LEU A 308 -25.83 3.79 -13.24
N ALA A 309 -26.52 2.86 -12.58
CA ALA A 309 -27.38 3.15 -11.44
C ALA A 309 -26.62 3.50 -10.14
N ILE A 310 -25.30 3.33 -10.10
CA ILE A 310 -24.52 3.53 -8.89
C ILE A 310 -24.10 4.99 -8.74
N ASP A 311 -24.60 5.65 -7.69
CA ASP A 311 -24.11 6.93 -7.22
C ASP A 311 -22.82 6.76 -6.40
N ARG A 312 -21.69 6.88 -7.08
CA ARG A 312 -20.35 6.69 -6.50
C ARG A 312 -19.98 7.81 -5.55
N GLU A 313 -20.44 9.01 -5.82
CA GLU A 313 -20.24 10.19 -4.97
C GLU A 313 -20.95 10.00 -3.63
N PHE A 314 -22.20 9.54 -3.64
CA PHE A 314 -22.93 9.21 -2.42
C PHE A 314 -22.24 8.08 -1.64
N LEU A 315 -21.75 7.03 -2.31
CA LEU A 315 -21.01 5.96 -1.63
C LEU A 315 -19.74 6.52 -0.95
N ALA A 316 -18.95 7.32 -1.66
CA ALA A 316 -17.70 7.85 -1.13
C ALA A 316 -17.93 8.87 0.02
N GLN A 317 -18.90 9.76 -0.12
CA GLN A 317 -19.16 10.82 0.86
C GLN A 317 -20.10 10.35 1.98
N GLY A 318 -21.27 9.81 1.62
CA GLY A 318 -22.34 9.48 2.56
C GLY A 318 -22.10 8.17 3.32
N VAL A 319 -21.49 7.17 2.68
CA VAL A 319 -21.24 5.85 3.31
C VAL A 319 -19.84 5.78 3.91
N TRP A 320 -18.82 6.29 3.20
CA TRP A 320 -17.42 6.16 3.59
C TRP A 320 -16.78 7.43 4.17
N GLY A 321 -17.54 8.54 4.36
CA GLY A 321 -17.06 9.76 5.01
C GLY A 321 -15.80 10.35 4.35
N GLU A 322 -15.71 10.26 3.00
CA GLU A 322 -14.58 10.68 2.17
C GLU A 322 -13.27 9.91 2.41
N THR A 323 -13.29 8.80 3.14
CA THR A 323 -12.12 7.91 3.28
C THR A 323 -11.85 7.10 2.01
N MET A 324 -12.74 7.19 1.05
CA MET A 324 -12.65 6.70 -0.31
C MET A 324 -12.92 7.85 -1.30
N ALA A 325 -12.48 7.70 -2.54
CA ALA A 325 -12.82 8.57 -3.66
C ALA A 325 -13.69 7.82 -4.68
N PRO A 326 -14.66 8.46 -5.34
CA PRO A 326 -15.45 7.80 -6.40
C PRO A 326 -14.54 7.25 -7.49
N ALA A 327 -14.79 6.03 -7.96
CA ALA A 327 -14.00 5.38 -9.01
C ALA A 327 -14.84 5.07 -10.24
N TYR A 328 -14.39 5.59 -11.37
CA TYR A 328 -14.95 5.31 -12.70
C TYR A 328 -13.99 4.48 -13.58
N SER A 329 -12.81 4.15 -13.05
CA SER A 329 -11.76 3.33 -13.66
C SER A 329 -11.29 2.27 -12.67
N LEU A 330 -10.63 1.21 -13.16
CA LEU A 330 -9.99 0.22 -12.29
C LEU A 330 -8.68 0.76 -11.72
N CYS A 331 -7.86 1.36 -12.57
CA CYS A 331 -6.63 2.00 -12.14
C CYS A 331 -6.93 3.34 -11.45
N PRO A 332 -6.39 3.60 -10.25
CA PRO A 332 -6.48 4.91 -9.63
C PRO A 332 -5.70 5.95 -10.46
N PRO A 333 -6.15 7.22 -10.50
CA PRO A 333 -5.42 8.28 -11.17
C PRO A 333 -4.08 8.57 -10.49
N GLY A 334 -3.08 8.95 -11.29
CA GLY A 334 -1.76 9.34 -10.80
C GLY A 334 -0.76 8.20 -10.68
N LEU A 335 -1.03 7.03 -11.27
CA LEU A 335 -0.03 5.97 -11.45
C LEU A 335 1.13 6.45 -12.31
N ASP A 336 2.33 5.96 -12.00
CA ASP A 336 3.54 6.34 -12.73
C ASP A 336 3.44 5.98 -14.21
N HIS A 337 3.90 6.90 -15.05
CA HIS A 337 3.89 6.76 -16.50
C HIS A 337 2.52 6.40 -17.09
N TYR A 338 1.43 6.66 -16.36
CA TYR A 338 0.07 6.38 -16.80
C TYR A 338 -0.75 7.67 -16.77
N GLY A 339 -1.30 8.06 -17.88
CA GLY A 339 -2.12 9.27 -17.99
C GLY A 339 -3.45 9.16 -17.23
N ALA A 340 -4.46 9.89 -17.68
CA ALA A 340 -5.81 9.71 -17.17
C ALA A 340 -6.30 8.30 -17.54
N PRO A 341 -6.73 7.46 -16.59
CA PRO A 341 -7.26 6.14 -16.88
C PRO A 341 -8.57 6.26 -17.68
N PRO A 342 -8.87 5.31 -18.58
CA PRO A 342 -10.18 5.25 -19.25
C PRO A 342 -11.28 5.01 -18.22
N GLU A 343 -12.37 5.75 -18.36
CA GLU A 343 -13.50 5.70 -17.44
C GLU A 343 -14.69 4.93 -18.00
N THR A 344 -15.48 4.31 -17.10
CA THR A 344 -16.79 3.76 -17.47
C THR A 344 -17.77 4.89 -17.77
N ALA A 345 -18.78 4.59 -18.59
CA ALA A 345 -19.80 5.56 -18.95
C ALA A 345 -20.58 6.06 -17.70
N GLY A 346 -21.12 7.27 -17.79
CA GLY A 346 -22.09 7.82 -16.84
C GLY A 346 -21.52 8.84 -15.85
N ARG A 347 -20.20 9.09 -15.82
CA ARG A 347 -19.62 10.07 -14.88
C ARG A 347 -20.12 11.49 -15.12
N GLU A 348 -20.18 11.92 -16.37
CA GLU A 348 -20.56 13.29 -16.74
C GLU A 348 -22.07 13.48 -16.92
N ALA A 349 -22.84 12.38 -16.97
CA ALA A 349 -24.28 12.43 -17.14
C ALA A 349 -24.99 12.73 -15.81
N LEU A 350 -26.18 13.35 -15.88
CA LEU A 350 -27.00 13.53 -14.70
C LEU A 350 -27.48 12.17 -14.17
N PRO A 351 -27.67 12.00 -12.85
CA PRO A 351 -28.17 10.75 -12.27
C PRO A 351 -29.47 10.26 -12.90
N ILE A 352 -30.38 11.18 -13.26
CA ILE A 352 -31.65 10.85 -13.91
C ILE A 352 -31.45 10.27 -15.33
N ASP A 353 -30.46 10.78 -16.06
CA ASP A 353 -30.14 10.29 -17.40
C ASP A 353 -29.48 8.91 -17.34
N ASN A 354 -28.60 8.70 -16.36
CA ASN A 354 -28.00 7.38 -16.08
C ASN A 354 -29.06 6.34 -15.70
N GLU A 355 -30.03 6.71 -14.86
CA GLU A 355 -31.14 5.82 -14.49
C GLU A 355 -32.00 5.48 -15.69
N ALA A 356 -32.36 6.47 -16.53
CA ALA A 356 -33.13 6.24 -17.74
C ALA A 356 -32.43 5.32 -18.73
N GLU A 357 -31.11 5.50 -18.92
CA GLU A 357 -30.29 4.63 -19.77
C GLU A 357 -30.18 3.22 -19.18
N ALA A 358 -30.03 3.08 -17.86
CA ALA A 358 -30.00 1.79 -17.18
C ALA A 358 -31.33 1.03 -17.37
N GLN A 359 -32.48 1.71 -17.22
CA GLN A 359 -33.81 1.14 -17.46
C GLN A 359 -33.97 0.69 -18.92
N ARG A 360 -33.51 1.49 -19.88
CA ARG A 360 -33.53 1.14 -21.31
C ARG A 360 -32.71 -0.12 -21.60
N LEU A 361 -31.49 -0.20 -21.07
CA LEU A 361 -30.62 -1.36 -21.24
C LEU A 361 -31.19 -2.64 -20.64
N LEU A 362 -31.81 -2.55 -19.45
CA LEU A 362 -32.48 -3.68 -18.83
C LEU A 362 -33.70 -4.14 -19.65
N ALA A 363 -34.50 -3.20 -20.15
CA ALA A 363 -35.66 -3.53 -21.00
C ALA A 363 -35.23 -4.24 -22.30
N GLU A 364 -34.15 -3.80 -22.94
CA GLU A 364 -33.56 -4.46 -24.12
C GLU A 364 -32.99 -5.85 -23.80
N ALA A 365 -32.56 -6.09 -22.55
CA ALA A 365 -32.15 -7.40 -22.05
C ALA A 365 -33.32 -8.26 -21.56
N GLY A 366 -34.58 -7.76 -21.62
CA GLY A 366 -35.80 -8.47 -21.24
C GLY A 366 -36.16 -8.40 -19.76
N PHE A 367 -35.68 -7.37 -19.05
CA PHE A 367 -35.96 -7.11 -17.63
C PHE A 367 -36.70 -5.79 -17.43
N GLY A 368 -37.35 -5.62 -16.27
CA GLY A 368 -38.07 -4.41 -15.91
C GLY A 368 -39.57 -4.43 -16.23
N PRO A 369 -40.25 -3.25 -16.27
CA PRO A 369 -41.68 -3.15 -16.47
C PRO A 369 -42.15 -3.89 -17.75
N GLY A 370 -43.00 -4.88 -17.61
CA GLY A 370 -43.48 -5.73 -18.72
C GLY A 370 -42.53 -6.87 -19.10
N GLY A 371 -41.35 -6.98 -18.51
CA GLY A 371 -40.39 -8.06 -18.64
C GLY A 371 -40.26 -8.93 -17.40
N ARG A 372 -39.15 -9.65 -17.31
CA ARG A 372 -38.83 -10.46 -16.12
C ARG A 372 -38.27 -9.56 -15.00
N THR A 373 -38.50 -9.93 -13.75
CA THR A 373 -37.80 -9.33 -12.60
C THR A 373 -36.36 -9.84 -12.58
N LEU A 374 -35.40 -8.93 -12.49
CA LEU A 374 -34.00 -9.29 -12.23
C LEU A 374 -33.80 -9.46 -10.73
N SER A 375 -33.41 -10.66 -10.31
CA SER A 375 -33.00 -10.93 -8.93
C SER A 375 -31.53 -11.31 -8.92
N LEU A 376 -30.75 -10.74 -7.99
CA LEU A 376 -29.31 -10.99 -7.88
C LEU A 376 -28.87 -11.24 -6.43
N GLU A 377 -27.81 -12.04 -6.29
CA GLU A 377 -27.08 -12.23 -5.04
C GLU A 377 -25.87 -11.29 -5.00
N TYR A 378 -25.80 -10.45 -3.96
CA TYR A 378 -24.60 -9.69 -3.67
C TYR A 378 -23.87 -10.27 -2.45
N ARG A 379 -22.65 -10.75 -2.70
CA ARG A 379 -21.78 -11.37 -1.70
C ARG A 379 -20.71 -10.40 -1.22
N PHE A 380 -20.50 -10.28 0.12
CA PHE A 380 -19.48 -9.41 0.71
C PHE A 380 -18.94 -9.93 2.05
N ASN A 381 -17.77 -9.44 2.47
CA ASN A 381 -17.26 -9.70 3.81
C ASN A 381 -17.79 -8.69 4.82
N THR A 382 -18.07 -9.15 6.02
CA THR A 382 -18.76 -8.38 7.06
C THR A 382 -17.86 -7.30 7.66
N THR A 383 -18.18 -6.05 7.37
CA THR A 383 -17.82 -4.83 8.10
C THR A 383 -19.00 -3.88 8.03
N ASP A 384 -19.06 -2.87 8.90
CA ASP A 384 -20.18 -1.92 8.88
C ASP A 384 -20.22 -1.14 7.56
N ASN A 385 -19.07 -0.68 7.06
CA ASN A 385 -18.99 0.02 5.78
C ASN A 385 -19.43 -0.87 4.60
N ASN A 386 -19.01 -2.14 4.56
CA ASN A 386 -19.43 -3.05 3.50
C ASN A 386 -20.94 -3.32 3.56
N ARG A 387 -21.51 -3.46 4.76
CA ARG A 387 -22.96 -3.62 4.95
C ARG A 387 -23.73 -2.40 4.48
N ASN A 388 -23.28 -1.20 4.87
CA ASN A 388 -23.90 0.05 4.46
C ASN A 388 -23.77 0.26 2.94
N THR A 389 -22.64 -0.09 2.35
CA THR A 389 -22.45 -0.09 0.88
C THR A 389 -23.42 -1.05 0.21
N ALA A 390 -23.62 -2.27 0.75
CA ALA A 390 -24.54 -3.24 0.20
C ALA A 390 -26.00 -2.74 0.24
N VAL A 391 -26.40 -2.12 1.35
CA VAL A 391 -27.75 -1.54 1.50
C VAL A 391 -27.94 -0.40 0.51
N ALA A 392 -26.98 0.49 0.37
CA ALA A 392 -27.02 1.61 -0.58
C ALA A 392 -27.15 1.13 -2.04
N LEU A 393 -26.33 0.15 -2.43
CA LEU A 393 -26.39 -0.45 -3.77
C LEU A 393 -27.75 -1.10 -4.04
N ALA A 394 -28.28 -1.87 -3.08
CA ALA A 394 -29.60 -2.49 -3.23
C ALA A 394 -30.73 -1.46 -3.36
N ASP A 395 -30.61 -0.32 -2.68
CA ASP A 395 -31.58 0.78 -2.79
C ASP A 395 -31.51 1.45 -4.17
N MET A 396 -30.32 1.72 -4.67
CA MET A 396 -30.10 2.27 -6.02
C MET A 396 -30.65 1.31 -7.10
N TRP A 397 -30.40 0.01 -6.99
CA TRP A 397 -30.90 -0.97 -7.95
C TRP A 397 -32.42 -1.24 -7.83
N ARG A 398 -33.01 -0.99 -6.66
CA ARG A 398 -34.46 -1.11 -6.48
C ARG A 398 -35.23 -0.13 -7.36
N SER A 399 -34.69 1.06 -7.64
CA SER A 399 -35.31 2.01 -8.58
C SER A 399 -35.42 1.45 -10.00
N LEU A 400 -34.55 0.52 -10.36
CA LEU A 400 -34.59 -0.24 -11.62
C LEU A 400 -35.48 -1.50 -11.57
N GLY A 401 -36.15 -1.77 -10.45
CA GLY A 401 -36.95 -2.99 -10.25
C GLY A 401 -36.11 -4.25 -9.99
N ILE A 402 -34.86 -4.10 -9.53
CA ILE A 402 -33.96 -5.23 -9.23
C ILE A 402 -34.11 -5.64 -7.77
N GLU A 403 -34.26 -6.94 -7.53
CA GLU A 403 -34.27 -7.55 -6.21
C GLU A 403 -32.88 -8.03 -5.82
N THR A 404 -32.36 -7.55 -4.67
CA THR A 404 -31.02 -7.90 -4.18
C THR A 404 -31.10 -8.77 -2.93
N ARG A 405 -30.43 -9.92 -2.96
CA ARG A 405 -30.24 -10.82 -1.82
C ARG A 405 -28.78 -10.73 -1.34
N PHE A 406 -28.59 -10.58 -0.03
CA PHE A 406 -27.27 -10.50 0.57
C PHE A 406 -26.77 -11.86 1.06
N VAL A 407 -25.49 -12.14 0.78
CA VAL A 407 -24.71 -13.22 1.38
C VAL A 407 -23.43 -12.63 1.96
N TYR A 408 -23.19 -12.83 3.23
CA TYR A 408 -22.02 -12.27 3.90
C TYR A 408 -21.34 -13.25 4.84
N THR A 409 -20.03 -13.18 4.91
CA THR A 409 -19.16 -14.00 5.75
C THR A 409 -18.03 -13.15 6.32
N ASP A 410 -17.17 -13.70 7.17
CA ASP A 410 -15.91 -13.06 7.51
C ASP A 410 -14.98 -12.91 6.29
N ALA A 411 -13.97 -12.05 6.38
CA ALA A 411 -13.09 -11.72 5.24
C ALA A 411 -12.35 -12.95 4.71
N LYS A 412 -11.81 -13.79 5.60
CA LYS A 412 -11.03 -14.98 5.20
C LYS A 412 -11.91 -15.96 4.40
N THR A 413 -13.10 -16.24 4.90
CA THR A 413 -14.09 -17.13 4.25
C THR A 413 -14.55 -16.54 2.92
N HIS A 414 -14.80 -15.21 2.88
CA HIS A 414 -15.23 -14.53 1.66
C HIS A 414 -14.22 -14.66 0.52
N PHE A 415 -12.96 -14.26 0.77
CA PHE A 415 -11.93 -14.29 -0.27
C PHE A 415 -11.48 -15.71 -0.62
N ALA A 416 -11.45 -16.65 0.33
CA ALA A 416 -11.24 -18.06 0.02
C ALA A 416 -12.30 -18.60 -0.93
N TYR A 417 -13.60 -18.34 -0.64
CA TYR A 417 -14.71 -18.74 -1.49
C TYR A 417 -14.58 -18.24 -2.93
N LEU A 418 -14.18 -16.97 -3.12
CA LEU A 418 -13.99 -16.39 -4.45
C LEU A 418 -12.81 -17.04 -5.18
N ARG A 419 -11.68 -17.21 -4.50
CA ARG A 419 -10.47 -17.84 -5.07
C ARG A 419 -10.69 -19.30 -5.44
N ASP A 420 -11.49 -20.02 -4.66
CA ASP A 420 -11.78 -21.43 -4.89
C ASP A 420 -12.91 -21.65 -5.92
N GLY A 421 -13.29 -20.62 -6.68
CA GLY A 421 -14.27 -20.68 -7.77
C GLY A 421 -15.72 -20.78 -7.29
N GLY A 422 -16.03 -20.23 -6.11
CA GLY A 422 -17.40 -20.22 -5.54
C GLY A 422 -18.40 -19.51 -6.45
N ALA A 423 -19.60 -20.04 -6.56
CA ALA A 423 -20.67 -19.47 -7.38
C ALA A 423 -21.27 -18.23 -6.72
N PHE A 424 -21.33 -17.11 -7.44
CA PHE A 424 -21.96 -15.84 -7.03
C PHE A 424 -22.55 -15.13 -8.25
N ASP A 425 -23.32 -14.08 -8.03
CA ASP A 425 -23.75 -13.16 -9.10
C ASP A 425 -22.84 -11.94 -9.11
N LEU A 426 -22.83 -11.20 -8.00
CA LEU A 426 -21.96 -10.09 -7.73
C LEU A 426 -21.20 -10.33 -6.41
N ALA A 427 -19.93 -10.02 -6.37
CA ALA A 427 -19.14 -10.13 -5.15
C ALA A 427 -18.31 -8.88 -4.90
N ARG A 428 -18.22 -8.47 -3.65
CA ARG A 428 -17.30 -7.42 -3.22
C ARG A 428 -15.87 -7.85 -3.48
N MET A 429 -15.10 -7.00 -4.18
CA MET A 429 -13.67 -7.14 -4.38
C MET A 429 -12.93 -5.89 -3.92
N SER A 430 -11.68 -6.07 -3.56
CA SER A 430 -10.76 -4.96 -3.33
C SER A 430 -9.35 -5.38 -3.69
N TRP A 431 -8.58 -4.43 -4.13
CA TRP A 431 -7.17 -4.60 -4.39
C TRP A 431 -6.38 -3.44 -3.81
N ILE A 432 -5.27 -3.74 -3.15
CA ILE A 432 -4.25 -2.77 -2.78
C ILE A 432 -3.01 -3.18 -3.56
N ALA A 433 -2.55 -2.30 -4.43
CA ALA A 433 -1.42 -2.59 -5.30
C ALA A 433 -0.09 -2.50 -4.54
N ASP A 434 0.82 -3.40 -4.87
CA ASP A 434 2.15 -3.50 -4.26
C ASP A 434 3.13 -2.48 -4.88
N TYR A 435 2.85 -2.00 -6.09
CA TYR A 435 3.65 -1.02 -6.83
C TYR A 435 2.78 -0.15 -7.74
N SER A 436 3.28 1.06 -8.06
CA SER A 436 2.56 2.07 -8.82
C SER A 436 2.68 1.83 -10.32
N ASP A 437 1.97 0.84 -10.82
CA ASP A 437 1.90 0.53 -12.25
C ASP A 437 0.50 0.00 -12.59
N PRO A 438 -0.11 0.39 -13.75
CA PRO A 438 -1.42 -0.10 -14.17
C PRO A 438 -1.48 -1.61 -14.29
N GLN A 439 -0.37 -2.25 -14.64
CA GLN A 439 -0.29 -3.70 -14.75
C GLN A 439 -0.71 -4.39 -13.45
N ASN A 440 -0.43 -3.78 -12.28
CA ASN A 440 -0.81 -4.31 -10.96
C ASN A 440 -2.33 -4.34 -10.71
N PHE A 441 -3.11 -3.66 -11.50
CA PHE A 441 -4.58 -3.70 -11.47
C PHE A 441 -5.14 -4.56 -12.60
N LEU A 442 -4.57 -4.44 -13.79
CA LEU A 442 -5.12 -5.08 -14.99
C LEU A 442 -4.85 -6.59 -15.02
N PHE A 443 -3.68 -7.06 -14.52
CA PHE A 443 -3.35 -8.49 -14.48
C PHE A 443 -4.35 -9.32 -13.68
N LEU A 444 -5.09 -8.70 -12.74
CA LEU A 444 -6.12 -9.36 -11.94
C LEU A 444 -7.22 -9.99 -12.79
N LEU A 445 -7.45 -9.45 -13.99
CA LEU A 445 -8.50 -9.86 -14.92
C LEU A 445 -7.95 -10.59 -16.16
N ALA A 446 -6.65 -10.89 -16.21
CA ALA A 446 -6.07 -11.73 -17.26
C ALA A 446 -6.73 -13.12 -17.27
N SER A 447 -6.97 -13.67 -18.46
CA SER A 447 -7.70 -14.95 -18.63
C SER A 447 -7.02 -16.13 -17.90
N GLY A 448 -5.69 -16.09 -17.73
CA GLY A 448 -4.91 -17.11 -17.02
C GLY A 448 -4.77 -16.90 -15.52
N ASN A 449 -5.38 -15.87 -14.93
CA ASN A 449 -5.26 -15.56 -13.50
C ASN A 449 -6.42 -16.14 -12.68
N ASP A 450 -6.53 -17.47 -12.61
CA ASP A 450 -7.63 -18.17 -11.95
C ASP A 450 -7.75 -17.82 -10.45
N GLY A 451 -6.65 -17.43 -9.79
CA GLY A 451 -6.66 -17.09 -8.36
C GLY A 451 -7.29 -15.74 -8.02
N MET A 452 -7.35 -14.80 -8.99
CA MET A 452 -7.83 -13.42 -8.77
C MET A 452 -9.02 -13.06 -9.66
N ASN A 453 -9.13 -13.66 -10.84
CA ASN A 453 -10.20 -13.45 -11.81
C ASN A 453 -11.45 -14.27 -11.45
N ALA A 454 -12.01 -14.02 -10.26
CA ALA A 454 -13.14 -14.78 -9.73
C ALA A 454 -14.40 -14.74 -10.62
N GLY A 455 -14.58 -13.70 -11.43
CA GLY A 455 -15.68 -13.55 -12.40
C GLY A 455 -15.48 -14.34 -13.68
N HIS A 456 -14.34 -14.98 -13.86
CA HIS A 456 -13.94 -15.78 -15.01
C HIS A 456 -13.94 -15.00 -16.34
N TYR A 457 -13.55 -13.75 -16.31
CA TYR A 457 -13.40 -12.95 -17.52
C TYR A 457 -12.35 -13.55 -18.45
N ALA A 458 -12.64 -13.56 -19.73
CA ALA A 458 -11.71 -14.01 -20.76
C ALA A 458 -11.91 -13.17 -22.02
N ASN A 459 -10.86 -12.47 -22.43
CA ASN A 459 -10.87 -11.66 -23.64
C ASN A 459 -9.48 -11.67 -24.30
N PRO A 460 -9.32 -12.40 -25.43
CA PRO A 460 -8.02 -12.51 -26.10
C PRO A 460 -7.40 -11.17 -26.52
N ALA A 461 -8.21 -10.17 -26.87
CA ALA A 461 -7.69 -8.85 -27.23
C ALA A 461 -7.10 -8.12 -26.01
N PHE A 462 -7.74 -8.25 -24.84
CA PHE A 462 -7.23 -7.74 -23.59
C PHE A 462 -5.91 -8.43 -23.19
N ASP A 463 -5.86 -9.77 -23.24
CA ASP A 463 -4.66 -10.54 -22.92
C ASP A 463 -3.49 -10.22 -23.86
N SER A 464 -3.78 -10.01 -25.17
CA SER A 464 -2.76 -9.60 -26.15
C SER A 464 -2.17 -8.23 -25.82
N LEU A 465 -3.00 -7.26 -25.43
CA LEU A 465 -2.52 -5.93 -25.04
C LEU A 465 -1.68 -5.98 -23.73
N LEU A 466 -2.04 -6.82 -22.77
CA LEU A 466 -1.23 -7.02 -21.57
C LEU A 466 0.15 -7.63 -21.91
N ALA A 467 0.18 -8.62 -22.82
CA ALA A 467 1.42 -9.25 -23.25
C ALA A 467 2.30 -8.26 -24.03
N GLU A 468 1.71 -7.48 -24.95
CA GLU A 468 2.39 -6.42 -25.69
C GLU A 468 3.00 -5.39 -24.74
N ALA A 469 2.21 -4.84 -23.82
CA ALA A 469 2.69 -3.88 -22.83
C ALA A 469 3.79 -4.47 -21.93
N GLY A 470 3.74 -5.76 -21.62
CA GLY A 470 4.76 -6.45 -20.84
C GLY A 470 6.13 -6.49 -21.53
N ALA A 471 6.16 -6.50 -22.86
CA ALA A 471 7.39 -6.53 -23.66
C ALA A 471 7.87 -5.14 -24.10
N ASP A 472 7.05 -4.09 -23.90
CA ASP A 472 7.31 -2.75 -24.42
C ASP A 472 8.27 -1.97 -23.51
N ARG A 473 9.27 -1.32 -24.10
CA ARG A 473 10.29 -0.50 -23.45
C ARG A 473 9.98 0.99 -23.50
N ASP A 474 9.20 1.41 -24.49
CA ASP A 474 8.71 2.78 -24.56
C ASP A 474 7.58 2.96 -23.54
N LEU A 475 7.88 3.63 -22.43
CA LEU A 475 6.93 3.82 -21.34
C LEU A 475 5.67 4.57 -21.78
N ALA A 476 5.78 5.48 -22.76
CA ALA A 476 4.63 6.21 -23.28
C ALA A 476 3.75 5.30 -24.17
N HIS A 477 4.36 4.50 -25.05
CA HIS A 477 3.64 3.53 -25.87
C HIS A 477 3.02 2.44 -24.99
N ARG A 478 3.77 1.92 -24.03
CA ARG A 478 3.28 0.96 -23.03
C ARG A 478 2.07 1.50 -22.27
N ALA A 479 2.12 2.76 -21.83
CA ALA A 479 1.01 3.40 -21.14
C ALA A 479 -0.25 3.47 -22.02
N ALA A 480 -0.12 3.82 -23.29
CA ALA A 480 -1.23 3.84 -24.24
C ALA A 480 -1.80 2.43 -24.50
N THR A 481 -0.95 1.42 -24.58
CA THR A 481 -1.35 0.01 -24.71
C THR A 481 -2.13 -0.47 -23.48
N LEU A 482 -1.65 -0.16 -22.26
CA LEU A 482 -2.35 -0.48 -21.01
C LEU A 482 -3.68 0.30 -20.89
N ALA A 483 -3.73 1.55 -21.32
CA ALA A 483 -4.98 2.32 -21.37
C ALA A 483 -5.98 1.69 -22.35
N SER A 484 -5.52 1.19 -23.49
CA SER A 484 -6.36 0.44 -24.44
C SER A 484 -6.89 -0.86 -23.83
N ALA A 485 -6.06 -1.57 -23.05
CA ALA A 485 -6.48 -2.76 -22.32
C ALA A 485 -7.53 -2.41 -21.24
N GLU A 486 -7.32 -1.35 -20.45
CA GLU A 486 -8.29 -0.92 -19.44
C GLU A 486 -9.61 -0.46 -20.07
N ALA A 487 -9.58 0.20 -21.25
CA ALA A 487 -10.79 0.60 -21.96
C ALA A 487 -11.66 -0.61 -22.36
N ILE A 488 -11.05 -1.74 -22.68
CA ILE A 488 -11.79 -3.00 -22.90
C ILE A 488 -12.53 -3.41 -21.62
N LEU A 489 -11.84 -3.38 -20.47
CA LEU A 489 -12.45 -3.74 -19.19
C LEU A 489 -13.57 -2.76 -18.79
N MET A 490 -13.40 -1.46 -19.04
CA MET A 490 -14.42 -0.45 -18.74
C MET A 490 -15.65 -0.55 -19.64
N ARG A 491 -15.50 -1.08 -20.85
CA ARG A 491 -16.61 -1.42 -21.75
C ARG A 491 -17.31 -2.70 -21.33
N ASP A 492 -16.54 -3.75 -21.01
CA ASP A 492 -17.04 -5.10 -20.73
C ASP A 492 -17.52 -5.28 -19.29
N LEU A 493 -17.03 -4.48 -18.35
CA LEU A 493 -17.36 -4.45 -16.92
C LEU A 493 -17.33 -5.83 -16.22
N PRO A 494 -16.24 -6.59 -16.32
CA PRO A 494 -16.08 -7.80 -15.50
C PRO A 494 -15.94 -7.47 -14.02
N TRP A 495 -15.35 -6.30 -13.71
CA TRP A 495 -15.45 -5.62 -12.42
C TRP A 495 -16.07 -4.25 -12.64
N ILE A 496 -17.00 -3.89 -11.73
CA ILE A 496 -17.60 -2.56 -11.68
C ILE A 496 -16.83 -1.76 -10.62
N PRO A 497 -16.02 -0.75 -10.99
CA PRO A 497 -15.33 0.09 -10.03
C PRO A 497 -16.33 0.93 -9.24
N LEU A 498 -16.14 1.00 -7.92
CA LEU A 498 -16.97 1.80 -7.03
C LEU A 498 -16.19 2.97 -6.44
N MET A 499 -15.04 2.68 -5.83
CA MET A 499 -14.24 3.68 -5.11
C MET A 499 -12.76 3.34 -5.16
N HIS A 500 -11.91 4.37 -5.20
CA HIS A 500 -10.48 4.25 -4.92
C HIS A 500 -10.21 4.54 -3.44
N TYR A 501 -9.28 3.79 -2.86
CA TYR A 501 -8.84 4.03 -1.49
C TYR A 501 -8.15 5.39 -1.34
N ARG A 502 -8.24 5.96 -0.16
CA ARG A 502 -7.49 7.15 0.25
C ARG A 502 -6.65 6.86 1.48
N SER A 503 -5.43 7.36 1.50
CA SER A 503 -4.64 7.43 2.72
C SER A 503 -5.23 8.47 3.66
N LYS A 504 -5.10 8.22 4.97
CA LYS A 504 -5.66 9.07 6.03
C LYS A 504 -4.61 9.28 7.09
N ALA A 505 -4.31 10.53 7.41
CA ALA A 505 -3.32 10.85 8.43
C ALA A 505 -3.78 11.99 9.34
N LEU A 506 -3.31 12.00 10.59
CA LEU A 506 -3.27 13.19 11.44
C LEU A 506 -1.84 13.68 11.53
N ILE A 507 -1.61 14.95 11.22
CA ILE A 507 -0.29 15.55 11.15
C ILE A 507 -0.26 16.79 12.05
N ALA A 508 0.56 16.77 13.09
CA ALA A 508 0.70 17.90 14.00
C ALA A 508 1.24 19.14 13.27
N PRO A 509 0.77 20.35 13.59
CA PRO A 509 1.21 21.57 12.91
C PRO A 509 2.71 21.81 12.94
N ARG A 510 3.40 21.29 13.97
CA ARG A 510 4.86 21.38 14.08
C ARG A 510 5.63 20.47 13.12
N LEU A 511 4.99 19.40 12.59
CA LEU A 511 5.61 18.50 11.62
C LEU A 511 5.42 19.04 10.21
N LYS A 512 6.52 19.35 9.52
CA LYS A 512 6.55 19.89 8.16
C LYS A 512 7.21 18.93 7.19
N GLY A 513 6.88 19.10 5.90
CA GLY A 513 7.44 18.29 4.82
C GLY A 513 6.65 16.99 4.55
N TYR A 514 5.55 16.75 5.27
CA TYR A 514 4.64 15.66 4.95
C TYR A 514 3.80 16.02 3.71
N HIS A 515 3.79 15.13 2.73
CA HIS A 515 2.97 15.23 1.53
C HIS A 515 2.24 13.90 1.31
N PRO A 516 0.89 13.90 1.24
CA PRO A 516 0.16 12.69 0.91
C PRO A 516 0.49 12.26 -0.53
N ASN A 517 0.74 10.98 -0.73
CA ASN A 517 1.10 10.42 -2.03
C ASN A 517 0.53 9.00 -2.18
N LEU A 518 0.49 8.50 -3.43
CA LEU A 518 -0.08 7.19 -3.77
C LEU A 518 0.54 6.03 -2.96
N ARG A 519 1.82 6.13 -2.62
CA ARG A 519 2.56 5.07 -1.91
C ARG A 519 2.45 5.16 -0.40
N ASN A 520 1.76 6.20 0.11
CA ASN A 520 1.70 6.52 1.54
C ASN A 520 3.10 6.51 2.20
N ALA A 521 4.12 6.97 1.45
CA ALA A 521 5.51 7.00 1.88
C ALA A 521 5.87 8.38 2.41
N ALA A 522 6.34 8.45 3.65
CA ALA A 522 6.83 9.68 4.28
C ALA A 522 8.12 9.37 5.07
N PRO A 523 9.28 9.19 4.38
CA PRO A 523 10.54 8.93 5.06
C PRO A 523 10.92 10.10 5.97
N THR A 524 11.29 9.81 7.22
CA THR A 524 11.54 10.82 8.26
C THR A 524 12.66 11.79 7.87
N ARG A 525 13.61 11.38 7.03
CA ARG A 525 14.73 12.22 6.58
C ARG A 525 14.32 13.48 5.83
N PHE A 526 13.13 13.51 5.23
CA PHE A 526 12.59 14.66 4.50
C PHE A 526 11.67 15.55 5.35
N LEU A 527 11.41 15.15 6.58
CA LEU A 527 10.55 15.88 7.51
C LEU A 527 11.37 16.82 8.40
N ARG A 528 10.70 17.83 8.97
CA ARG A 528 11.29 18.71 9.97
C ARG A 528 10.28 19.04 11.06
N LEU A 529 10.78 19.33 12.26
CA LEU A 529 9.97 19.83 13.38
C LEU A 529 10.21 21.34 13.51
N GLU A 530 9.14 22.11 13.51
CA GLU A 530 9.15 23.52 13.86
C GLU A 530 8.79 23.67 15.34
N ALA A 531 9.33 24.73 15.97
CA ALA A 531 9.14 25.00 17.41
C ALA A 531 7.69 25.38 17.73
#